data_876bd47601df402bc858053d81b036c6
#
_entry.id   876bd47601df402bc858053d81b036c6
#
_cell.length_a   1.000
_cell.length_b   1.000
_cell.length_c   1.000
_cell.angle_alpha   90.00
_cell.angle_beta   90.00
_cell.angle_gamma   90.00
#
_symmetry.space_group_name_H-M   'P 1'
#
loop_
_entity.id
_entity.type
_entity.pdbx_description
1 polymer ?
#
loop_
_entity_poly.entity_id
_entity_poly.type
_entity_poly.pdbx_seq_one_letter_code
_entity_poly.pdbx_strand_id
1 'polypeptide(L)'
;MSDIVWGNLTQEELNRQYDQSTLVPNAAALMDINAKDSAKIRSELDCIQNVFYGPTVMERLDIFPVATKGAPVAIYHHGGAWTRYDKDRCSYIAPSL
;
A
#
# COMPACT_ATOMS: atom_id res chain seq x y z
N MET A 1 1.96 37.30 10.22
CA MET A 1 1.68 36.41 11.36
C MET A 1 0.69 35.36 10.89
N SER A 2 1.05 34.12 11.01
CA SER A 2 0.14 33.03 10.60
C SER A 2 -0.86 32.76 11.72
N ASP A 3 -2.12 32.60 11.34
CA ASP A 3 -3.17 32.32 12.32
C ASP A 3 -3.08 30.89 12.83
N ILE A 4 -3.32 30.72 14.12
CA ILE A 4 -3.45 29.41 14.74
C ILE A 4 -4.78 28.79 14.29
N VAL A 5 -4.72 27.59 13.75
CA VAL A 5 -5.90 26.90 13.21
C VAL A 5 -6.33 25.72 14.06
N TRP A 6 -5.39 25.12 14.82
CA TRP A 6 -5.71 24.00 15.72
C TRP A 6 -4.68 23.89 16.85
N GLY A 7 -5.15 23.83 18.10
CA GLY A 7 -4.27 23.79 19.26
C GLY A 7 -3.36 25.00 19.31
N ASN A 8 -2.07 24.80 19.10
CA ASN A 8 -1.05 25.84 18.98
C ASN A 8 -0.35 25.82 17.60
N LEU A 9 -0.97 25.19 16.60
CA LEU A 9 -0.41 25.01 15.27
C LEU A 9 -1.02 25.98 14.26
N THR A 10 -0.17 26.53 13.41
CA THR A 10 -0.56 27.19 12.18
C THR A 10 -0.97 26.16 11.12
N GLN A 11 -1.61 26.60 10.03
CA GLN A 11 -1.97 25.70 8.92
C GLN A 11 -0.73 25.01 8.31
N GLU A 12 0.36 25.75 8.18
CA GLU A 12 1.61 25.21 7.64
C GLU A 12 2.22 24.12 8.54
N GLU A 13 2.25 24.36 9.85
CA GLU A 13 2.74 23.37 10.81
C GLU A 13 1.83 22.15 10.86
N LEU A 14 0.53 22.34 10.79
CA LEU A 14 -0.45 21.25 10.74
C LEU A 14 -0.27 20.41 9.47
N ASN A 15 -0.07 21.04 8.32
CA ASN A 15 0.19 20.33 7.06
C ASN A 15 1.47 19.48 7.14
N ARG A 16 2.54 20.00 7.75
CA ARG A 16 3.77 19.25 7.97
C ARG A 16 3.57 18.04 8.88
N GLN A 17 2.70 18.14 9.88
CA GLN A 17 2.37 17.01 10.76
C GLN A 17 1.66 15.88 9.99
N TYR A 18 0.87 16.22 8.98
CA TYR A 18 0.21 15.24 8.12
C TYR A 18 1.10 14.71 6.99
N ASP A 19 2.10 15.46 6.57
CA ASP A 19 3.06 15.01 5.56
C ASP A 19 4.21 14.23 6.20
N GLN A 20 4.01 12.94 6.37
CA GLN A 20 5.00 12.05 6.96
C GLN A 20 6.18 11.73 6.05
N SER A 21 6.12 12.10 4.78
CA SER A 21 7.20 11.84 3.82
C SER A 21 8.52 12.52 4.19
N THR A 22 8.44 13.62 4.95
CA THR A 22 9.61 14.36 5.43
C THR A 22 10.26 13.77 6.69
N LEU A 23 9.58 12.85 7.37
CA LEU A 23 10.04 12.27 8.64
C LEU A 23 11.00 11.09 8.44
N VAL A 24 10.97 10.46 7.28
CA VAL A 24 11.79 9.31 6.94
C VAL A 24 12.64 9.66 5.72
N PRO A 25 13.94 9.97 5.91
CA PRO A 25 14.78 10.49 4.82
C PRO A 25 15.00 9.49 3.68
N ASN A 26 14.86 8.18 3.93
CA ASN A 26 15.02 7.13 2.93
C ASN A 26 13.68 6.49 2.51
N ALA A 27 12.56 7.19 2.67
CA ALA A 27 11.24 6.66 2.35
C ALA A 27 11.11 6.17 0.91
N ALA A 28 11.63 6.92 -0.06
CA ALA A 28 11.61 6.53 -1.48
C ALA A 28 12.37 5.21 -1.73
N ALA A 29 13.53 5.05 -1.10
CA ALA A 29 14.31 3.81 -1.21
C ALA A 29 13.57 2.61 -0.60
N LEU A 30 12.89 2.79 0.52
CA LEU A 30 12.06 1.75 1.14
C LEU A 30 10.87 1.37 0.26
N MET A 31 10.23 2.34 -0.39
CA MET A 31 9.14 2.08 -1.33
C MET A 31 9.62 1.30 -2.55
N ASP A 32 10.82 1.58 -3.04
CA ASP A 32 11.44 0.82 -4.15
C ASP A 32 11.74 -0.62 -3.76
N ILE A 33 12.21 -0.86 -2.54
CA ILE A 33 12.42 -2.21 -2.00
C ILE A 33 11.10 -2.96 -1.98
N ASN A 34 10.04 -2.37 -1.44
CA ASN A 34 8.73 -2.99 -1.41
C ASN A 34 8.20 -3.31 -2.81
N ALA A 35 8.39 -2.43 -3.78
CA ALA A 35 7.99 -2.66 -5.16
C ALA A 35 8.75 -3.84 -5.79
N LYS A 36 10.06 -3.91 -5.58
CA LYS A 36 10.92 -5.00 -6.08
C LYS A 36 10.59 -6.34 -5.43
N ASP A 37 10.43 -6.35 -4.12
CA ASP A 37 10.04 -7.56 -3.38
C ASP A 37 8.65 -8.04 -3.81
N SER A 38 7.71 -7.13 -4.01
CA SER A 38 6.38 -7.45 -4.51
C SER A 38 6.41 -8.09 -5.89
N ALA A 39 7.20 -7.53 -6.81
CA ALA A 39 7.37 -8.11 -8.15
C ALA A 39 7.99 -9.52 -8.09
N LYS A 40 8.98 -9.71 -7.23
CA LYS A 40 9.62 -11.00 -6.99
C LYS A 40 8.62 -12.02 -6.47
N ILE A 41 7.83 -11.67 -5.48
CA ILE A 41 6.81 -12.54 -4.89
C ILE A 41 5.76 -12.95 -5.92
N ARG A 42 5.27 -12.03 -6.76
CA ARG A 42 4.34 -12.37 -7.83
C ARG A 42 4.94 -13.32 -8.87
N SER A 43 6.26 -13.29 -9.06
CA SER A 43 6.96 -14.20 -9.98
C SER A 43 7.24 -15.58 -9.37
N GLU A 44 7.35 -15.69 -8.06
CA GLU A 44 7.73 -16.91 -7.34
C GLU A 44 6.54 -17.70 -6.79
N LEU A 45 5.49 -17.01 -6.35
CA LEU A 45 4.28 -17.66 -5.83
C LEU A 45 3.22 -17.81 -6.92
N ASP A 46 2.36 -18.80 -6.75
CA ASP A 46 1.12 -18.86 -7.53
C ASP A 46 0.34 -17.57 -7.29
N CYS A 47 0.06 -16.84 -8.35
CA CYS A 47 -0.64 -15.57 -8.27
C CYS A 47 -1.56 -15.40 -9.49
N ILE A 48 -2.83 -15.16 -9.22
CA ILE A 48 -3.82 -14.79 -10.24
C ILE A 48 -3.92 -13.27 -10.18
N GLN A 49 -3.33 -12.60 -11.16
CA GLN A 49 -3.22 -11.14 -11.17
C GLN A 49 -4.39 -10.48 -11.87
N ASN A 50 -4.72 -9.27 -11.43
CA ASN A 50 -5.65 -8.38 -12.11
C ASN A 50 -7.06 -8.97 -12.27
N VAL A 51 -7.59 -9.57 -11.21
CA VAL A 51 -8.97 -10.04 -11.17
C VAL A 51 -9.89 -8.84 -10.94
N PHE A 52 -10.73 -8.53 -11.91
CA PHE A 52 -11.67 -7.42 -11.80
C PHE A 52 -12.81 -7.75 -10.84
N TYR A 53 -13.14 -6.81 -9.96
CA TYR A 53 -14.32 -6.88 -9.10
C TYR A 53 -15.32 -5.73 -9.36
N GLY A 54 -15.03 -4.89 -10.35
CA GLY A 54 -15.90 -3.80 -10.78
C GLY A 54 -15.51 -3.28 -12.18
N PRO A 55 -16.21 -2.26 -12.68
CA PRO A 55 -16.12 -1.85 -14.09
C PRO A 55 -14.89 -0.99 -14.42
N THR A 56 -14.22 -0.39 -13.42
CA THR A 56 -13.09 0.49 -13.67
C THR A 56 -11.76 -0.26 -13.66
N VAL A 57 -10.76 0.29 -14.33
CA VAL A 57 -9.42 -0.28 -14.39
C VAL A 57 -8.75 -0.43 -13.01
N MET A 58 -9.16 0.38 -12.04
CA MET A 58 -8.61 0.33 -10.68
C MET A 58 -9.28 -0.71 -9.78
N GLU A 59 -10.44 -1.21 -10.18
CA GLU A 59 -11.19 -2.22 -9.42
C GLU A 59 -10.66 -3.63 -9.72
N ARG A 60 -9.41 -3.86 -9.34
CA ARG A 60 -8.70 -5.13 -9.54
C ARG A 60 -8.02 -5.58 -8.26
N LEU A 61 -7.93 -6.87 -8.10
CA LEU A 61 -7.18 -7.50 -7.00
C LEU A 61 -6.29 -8.62 -7.53
N ASP A 62 -5.33 -9.02 -6.73
CA ASP A 62 -4.50 -10.20 -6.97
C ASP A 62 -4.85 -11.28 -5.93
N ILE A 63 -4.86 -12.53 -6.38
CA ILE A 63 -5.15 -13.68 -5.53
C ILE A 63 -3.91 -14.54 -5.44
N PHE A 64 -3.50 -14.87 -4.23
CA PHE A 64 -2.42 -15.81 -3.93
C PHE A 64 -3.04 -17.10 -3.38
N PRO A 65 -3.37 -18.08 -4.23
CA PRO A 65 -4.00 -19.30 -3.77
C PRO A 65 -3.03 -20.17 -2.98
N VAL A 66 -3.54 -20.93 -2.03
CA VAL A 66 -2.79 -21.94 -1.29
C VAL A 66 -3.33 -23.32 -1.60
N ALA A 67 -2.46 -24.35 -1.49
CA ALA A 67 -2.84 -25.73 -1.77
C ALA A 67 -3.78 -26.32 -0.70
N THR A 68 -3.76 -25.78 0.51
CA THR A 68 -4.57 -26.29 1.62
C THR A 68 -6.05 -26.04 1.40
N LYS A 69 -6.82 -27.11 1.26
CA LYS A 69 -8.25 -27.05 1.08
C LYS A 69 -8.94 -26.53 2.34
N GLY A 70 -9.85 -25.56 2.19
CA GLY A 70 -10.55 -24.96 3.32
C GLY A 70 -9.71 -24.01 4.16
N ALA A 71 -8.57 -23.53 3.66
CA ALA A 71 -7.76 -22.52 4.33
C ALA A 71 -8.53 -21.22 4.55
N PRO A 72 -8.28 -20.49 5.65
CA PRO A 72 -8.82 -19.17 5.85
C PRO A 72 -8.43 -18.20 4.74
N VAL A 73 -9.27 -17.22 4.47
CA VAL A 73 -9.01 -16.15 3.49
C VAL A 73 -8.57 -14.90 4.23
N ALA A 74 -7.40 -14.39 3.87
CA ALA A 74 -6.94 -13.08 4.32
C ALA A 74 -7.15 -12.06 3.19
N ILE A 75 -7.73 -10.91 3.52
CA ILE A 75 -7.91 -9.80 2.58
C ILE A 75 -7.06 -8.63 3.05
N TYR A 76 -6.16 -8.17 2.19
CA TYR A 76 -5.32 -7.01 2.48
C TYR A 76 -5.72 -5.82 1.61
N HIS A 77 -5.96 -4.69 2.24
CA HIS A 77 -6.19 -3.42 1.60
C HIS A 77 -4.98 -2.51 1.81
N HIS A 78 -4.34 -2.09 0.73
CA HIS A 78 -3.19 -1.19 0.83
C HIS A 78 -3.61 0.20 1.31
N GLY A 79 -2.66 0.89 1.97
CA GLY A 79 -2.81 2.29 2.35
C GLY A 79 -2.48 3.24 1.20
N GLY A 80 -2.49 4.54 1.49
CA GLY A 80 -2.11 5.59 0.54
C GLY A 80 -3.13 6.72 0.45
N ALA A 81 -4.03 6.84 1.42
CA ALA A 81 -5.04 7.91 1.53
C ALA A 81 -5.86 8.08 0.22
N TRP A 82 -6.17 6.98 -0.47
CA TRP A 82 -6.89 6.91 -1.75
C TRP A 82 -6.20 7.65 -2.92
N THR A 83 -5.02 8.20 -2.73
CA THR A 83 -4.31 8.98 -3.74
C THR A 83 -2.95 8.41 -4.13
N ARG A 84 -2.44 7.46 -3.36
CA ARG A 84 -1.08 6.89 -3.50
C ARG A 84 -1.13 5.38 -3.43
N TYR A 85 -0.07 4.78 -3.97
CA TYR A 85 0.18 3.35 -3.98
C TYR A 85 -0.84 2.56 -4.80
N ASP A 86 -0.56 1.30 -4.95
CA ASP A 86 -1.38 0.34 -5.66
C ASP A 86 -1.13 -1.07 -5.11
N LYS A 87 -1.90 -2.04 -5.58
CA LYS A 87 -1.75 -3.42 -5.17
C LYS A 87 -0.40 -4.04 -5.55
N ASP A 88 0.19 -3.57 -6.65
CA ASP A 88 1.43 -4.14 -7.19
C ASP A 88 2.63 -3.89 -6.27
N ARG A 89 2.57 -2.87 -5.45
CA ARG A 89 3.61 -2.55 -4.44
C ARG A 89 3.42 -3.25 -3.11
N CYS A 90 2.35 -4.01 -2.95
CA CYS A 90 1.97 -4.60 -1.67
C CYS A 90 2.01 -6.13 -1.64
N SER A 91 2.36 -6.79 -2.74
CA SER A 91 2.44 -8.25 -2.80
C SER A 91 3.50 -8.85 -1.87
N TYR A 92 4.47 -8.06 -1.42
CA TYR A 92 5.54 -8.50 -0.52
C TYR A 92 5.03 -9.09 0.80
N ILE A 93 3.80 -8.79 1.20
CA ILE A 93 3.22 -9.34 2.43
C ILE A 93 2.64 -10.75 2.25
N ALA A 94 2.37 -11.17 1.02
CA ALA A 94 1.66 -12.43 0.74
C ALA A 94 2.29 -13.67 1.38
N PRO A 95 3.64 -13.83 1.42
CA PRO A 95 4.25 -15.00 2.08
C PRO A 95 3.99 -15.08 3.58
N SER A 96 3.63 -13.97 4.23
CA SER A 96 3.40 -13.90 5.67
C SER A 96 1.94 -14.15 6.06
N LEU A 97 1.07 -14.26 5.10
CA LEU A 97 -0.36 -14.50 5.30
C LEU A 97 -0.71 -15.95 4.93
#